data_9effa3c9d840102782d3a91e65307edc
#
_entry.id   9effa3c9d840102782d3a91e65307edc
#
_cell.length_a   1.000
_cell.length_b   1.000
_cell.length_c   1.000
_cell.angle_alpha   90.00
_cell.angle_beta   90.00
_cell.angle_gamma   90.00
#
_symmetry.space_group_name_H-M   'P 1'
#
loop_
_entity.id
_entity.type
_entity.pdbx_description
1 polymer ?
#
loop_
_entity_poly.entity_id
_entity_poly.type
_entity_poly.pdbx_seq_one_letter_code
_entity_poly.pdbx_strand_id
1 'polypeptide(L)'
;GTSDRTRDNALALMASEGITLREISIRAACEQHFRDIGHDGSPDTTYENAQARERTQILMDLANMEGALVVGTGDLSELALGWCTFNGDHMSMYSVNAGVPKTLVGAVVQWLARRTKRPETRRALLDIAETPISPELLPPSPDGAHTQQTERTLGPYELHDFFLYRFMRFGDAPRR
;
A
#
# COMPACT_ATOMS: atom_id res chain seq x y z
N GLY A 1 -10.64 6.64 -0.95
CA GLY A 1 -10.13 6.35 0.36
C GLY A 1 -9.99 4.88 0.66
N THR A 2 -9.35 4.61 1.76
CA THR A 2 -9.16 3.25 2.29
C THR A 2 -10.52 2.61 2.57
N SER A 3 -10.69 1.33 2.22
CA SER A 3 -11.90 0.57 2.56
C SER A 3 -12.06 0.40 4.07
N ASP A 4 -13.29 0.24 4.55
CA ASP A 4 -13.55 0.00 5.98
C ASP A 4 -12.82 -1.25 6.46
N ARG A 5 -12.78 -2.32 5.66
CA ARG A 5 -12.05 -3.55 5.98
C ARG A 5 -10.56 -3.29 6.20
N THR A 6 -9.89 -2.61 5.28
CA THR A 6 -8.45 -2.28 5.41
C THR A 6 -8.20 -1.39 6.61
N ARG A 7 -9.06 -0.39 6.83
CA ARG A 7 -8.97 0.51 7.98
C ARG A 7 -9.11 -0.27 9.29
N ASP A 8 -10.14 -1.07 9.44
CA ASP A 8 -10.42 -1.82 10.66
C ASP A 8 -9.30 -2.84 10.98
N ASN A 9 -8.75 -3.51 9.97
CA ASN A 9 -7.59 -4.38 10.14
C ASN A 9 -6.35 -3.62 10.61
N ALA A 10 -6.08 -2.44 10.05
CA ALA A 10 -4.96 -1.60 10.47
C ALA A 10 -5.13 -1.16 11.93
N LEU A 11 -6.33 -0.69 12.31
CA LEU A 11 -6.64 -0.27 13.68
C LEU A 11 -6.47 -1.43 14.68
N ALA A 12 -7.04 -2.59 14.35
CA ALA A 12 -6.96 -3.78 15.21
C ALA A 12 -5.52 -4.26 15.38
N LEU A 13 -4.73 -4.28 14.29
CA LEU A 13 -3.33 -4.70 14.35
C LEU A 13 -2.48 -3.74 15.19
N MET A 14 -2.58 -2.43 14.94
CA MET A 14 -1.85 -1.42 15.70
C MET A 14 -2.20 -1.46 17.18
N ALA A 15 -3.48 -1.56 17.53
CA ALA A 15 -3.93 -1.65 18.91
C ALA A 15 -3.39 -2.91 19.60
N SER A 16 -3.44 -4.06 18.93
CA SER A 16 -2.97 -5.33 19.50
C SER A 16 -1.45 -5.39 19.69
N GLU A 17 -0.69 -4.65 18.87
CA GLU A 17 0.76 -4.54 19.00
C GLU A 17 1.25 -3.36 19.87
N GLY A 18 0.32 -2.57 20.43
CA GLY A 18 0.64 -1.43 21.28
C GLY A 18 1.30 -0.27 20.53
N ILE A 19 1.03 -0.15 19.24
CA ILE A 19 1.56 0.92 18.40
C ILE A 19 0.70 2.18 18.59
N THR A 20 1.34 3.34 18.73
CA THR A 20 0.64 4.63 18.80
C THR A 20 -0.06 4.90 17.49
N LEU A 21 -1.37 5.09 17.55
CA LEU A 21 -2.21 5.33 16.39
C LEU A 21 -2.61 6.81 16.30
N ARG A 22 -2.52 7.37 15.11
CA ARG A 22 -3.12 8.65 14.72
C ARG A 22 -3.93 8.45 13.44
N GLU A 23 -5.20 8.77 13.50
CA GLU A 23 -6.07 8.80 12.33
C GLU A 23 -6.29 10.25 11.89
N ILE A 24 -5.86 10.57 10.67
CA ILE A 24 -5.94 11.90 10.10
C ILE A 24 -6.70 11.82 8.79
N SER A 25 -7.81 12.58 8.69
CA SER A 25 -8.59 12.64 7.46
C SER A 25 -7.93 13.56 6.45
N ILE A 26 -7.69 13.06 5.25
CA ILE A 26 -7.19 13.82 4.11
C ILE A 26 -8.32 14.50 3.31
N ARG A 27 -9.59 14.21 3.61
CA ARG A 27 -10.74 14.59 2.79
C ARG A 27 -10.79 16.08 2.52
N ALA A 28 -10.78 16.91 3.56
CA ALA A 28 -10.91 18.36 3.41
C ALA A 28 -9.77 18.97 2.60
N ALA A 29 -8.53 18.48 2.80
CA ALA A 29 -7.36 18.94 2.06
C ALA A 29 -7.47 18.56 0.57
N CYS A 30 -7.82 17.31 0.26
CA CYS A 30 -8.01 16.87 -1.12
C CYS A 30 -9.17 17.62 -1.81
N GLU A 31 -10.30 17.82 -1.14
CA GLU A 31 -11.43 18.58 -1.69
C GLU A 31 -11.04 20.04 -1.98
N GLN A 32 -10.24 20.66 -1.10
CA GLN A 32 -9.72 22.02 -1.35
C GLN A 32 -8.76 21.99 -2.55
N HIS A 33 -7.83 21.06 -2.57
CA HIS A 33 -6.88 20.92 -3.67
C HIS A 33 -7.58 20.73 -5.03
N PHE A 34 -8.61 19.89 -5.11
CA PHE A 34 -9.39 19.70 -6.34
C PHE A 34 -10.05 21.02 -6.81
N ARG A 35 -10.64 21.79 -5.89
CA ARG A 35 -11.19 23.12 -6.24
C ARG A 35 -10.12 24.06 -6.78
N ASP A 36 -8.95 24.09 -6.15
CA ASP A 36 -7.86 25.00 -6.51
C ASP A 36 -7.29 24.70 -7.92
N ILE A 37 -7.23 23.43 -8.30
CA ILE A 37 -6.77 23.02 -9.63
C ILE A 37 -7.90 22.92 -10.68
N GLY A 38 -9.15 23.16 -10.31
CA GLY A 38 -10.31 23.07 -11.20
C GLY A 38 -10.72 21.64 -11.55
N HIS A 39 -10.40 20.67 -10.69
CA HIS A 39 -10.77 19.25 -10.89
C HIS A 39 -12.18 18.99 -10.36
N ASP A 40 -13.01 18.27 -11.11
CA ASP A 40 -14.44 18.05 -10.79
C ASP A 40 -14.69 16.92 -9.75
N GLY A 41 -13.61 16.26 -9.26
CA GLY A 41 -13.71 15.15 -8.32
C GLY A 41 -14.02 13.80 -8.97
N SER A 42 -13.96 13.71 -10.30
CA SER A 42 -14.11 12.44 -11.01
C SER A 42 -13.01 11.44 -10.60
N PRO A 43 -13.32 10.12 -10.52
CA PRO A 43 -12.36 9.10 -10.10
C PRO A 43 -11.37 8.74 -11.21
N ASP A 44 -10.43 9.65 -11.48
CA ASP A 44 -9.37 9.52 -12.47
C ASP A 44 -7.98 9.42 -11.80
N THR A 45 -6.94 9.38 -12.61
CA THR A 45 -5.53 9.35 -12.15
C THR A 45 -5.17 10.58 -11.28
N THR A 46 -5.74 11.75 -11.56
CA THR A 46 -5.52 12.96 -10.75
C THR A 46 -6.11 12.79 -9.36
N TYR A 47 -7.32 12.26 -9.30
CA TYR A 47 -8.01 11.97 -8.05
C TYR A 47 -7.23 10.98 -7.16
N GLU A 48 -6.72 9.89 -7.72
CA GLU A 48 -5.89 8.93 -7.01
C GLU A 48 -4.57 9.56 -6.53
N ASN A 49 -3.85 10.19 -7.45
CA ASN A 49 -2.53 10.71 -7.18
C ASN A 49 -2.54 11.85 -6.17
N ALA A 50 -3.54 12.71 -6.17
CA ALA A 50 -3.69 13.78 -5.19
C ALA A 50 -3.84 13.23 -3.78
N GLN A 51 -4.66 12.19 -3.60
CA GLN A 51 -4.83 11.53 -2.30
C GLN A 51 -3.55 10.86 -1.81
N ALA A 52 -2.82 10.17 -2.69
CA ALA A 52 -1.56 9.53 -2.32
C ALA A 52 -0.49 10.55 -1.90
N ARG A 53 -0.40 11.67 -2.60
CA ARG A 53 0.55 12.75 -2.27
C ARG A 53 0.19 13.48 -0.99
N GLU A 54 -1.09 13.73 -0.73
CA GLU A 54 -1.55 14.31 0.53
C GLU A 54 -1.20 13.43 1.73
N ARG A 55 -1.37 12.12 1.62
CA ARG A 55 -0.95 11.17 2.66
C ARG A 55 0.56 11.26 2.91
N THR A 56 1.35 11.31 1.85
CA THR A 56 2.82 11.43 1.94
C THR A 56 3.24 12.74 2.60
N GLN A 57 2.62 13.87 2.23
CA GLN A 57 2.89 15.17 2.82
C GLN A 57 2.67 15.13 4.34
N ILE A 58 1.53 14.65 4.80
CA ILE A 58 1.21 14.54 6.23
C ILE A 58 2.24 13.66 6.96
N LEU A 59 2.63 12.51 6.39
CA LEU A 59 3.61 11.62 7.01
C LEU A 59 4.98 12.29 7.16
N MET A 60 5.44 13.01 6.14
CA MET A 60 6.73 13.71 6.17
C MET A 60 6.72 14.86 7.17
N ASP A 61 5.63 15.63 7.24
CA ASP A 61 5.49 16.74 8.17
C ASP A 61 5.41 16.25 9.63
N LEU A 62 4.68 15.16 9.89
CA LEU A 62 4.65 14.53 11.21
C LEU A 62 6.03 14.01 11.61
N ALA A 63 6.77 13.39 10.71
CA ALA A 63 8.13 12.94 10.99
C ALA A 63 9.04 14.11 11.36
N ASN A 64 8.94 15.24 10.65
CA ASN A 64 9.68 16.46 10.97
C ASN A 64 9.31 17.01 12.35
N MET A 65 8.02 17.08 12.68
CA MET A 65 7.54 17.60 13.97
C MET A 65 8.02 16.74 15.16
N GLU A 66 8.13 15.44 14.96
CA GLU A 66 8.47 14.49 16.03
C GLU A 66 9.93 14.06 16.05
N GLY A 67 10.77 14.59 15.15
CA GLY A 67 12.15 14.16 15.03
C GLY A 67 12.29 12.66 14.67
N ALA A 68 11.34 12.17 13.88
CA ALA A 68 11.22 10.78 13.48
C ALA A 68 11.54 10.59 11.98
N LEU A 69 11.45 9.35 11.50
CA LEU A 69 11.57 9.04 10.09
C LEU A 69 10.33 8.28 9.58
N VAL A 70 10.02 8.44 8.30
CA VAL A 70 8.96 7.70 7.63
C VAL A 70 9.52 6.38 7.12
N VAL A 71 8.95 5.27 7.61
CA VAL A 71 9.23 3.92 7.10
C VAL A 71 8.24 3.61 5.99
N GLY A 72 8.77 3.35 4.79
CA GLY A 72 7.96 3.02 3.62
C GLY A 72 7.50 1.57 3.61
N THR A 73 6.36 1.34 2.99
CA THR A 73 5.73 0.03 2.87
C THR A 73 5.84 -0.57 1.46
N GLY A 74 6.33 0.19 0.47
CA GLY A 74 6.56 -0.28 -0.90
C GLY A 74 7.55 -1.46 -0.93
N ASP A 75 7.32 -2.40 -1.83
CA ASP A 75 8.13 -3.61 -1.99
C ASP A 75 8.93 -3.64 -3.31
N LEU A 76 9.78 -4.67 -3.47
CA LEU A 76 10.61 -4.84 -4.65
C LEU A 76 9.79 -4.92 -5.94
N SER A 77 8.67 -5.62 -5.93
CA SER A 77 7.85 -5.85 -7.13
C SER A 77 7.21 -4.56 -7.61
N GLU A 78 6.66 -3.76 -6.68
CA GLU A 78 6.10 -2.43 -6.98
C GLU A 78 7.16 -1.49 -7.56
N LEU A 79 8.35 -1.45 -6.95
CA LEU A 79 9.46 -0.63 -7.42
C LEU A 79 9.94 -1.06 -8.81
N ALA A 80 10.07 -2.35 -9.05
CA ALA A 80 10.56 -2.89 -10.32
C ALA A 80 9.57 -2.69 -11.47
N LEU A 81 8.26 -2.80 -11.18
CA LEU A 81 7.20 -2.62 -12.17
C LEU A 81 6.79 -1.14 -12.33
N GLY A 82 7.24 -0.24 -11.46
CA GLY A 82 6.78 1.14 -11.42
C GLY A 82 5.31 1.26 -11.03
N TRP A 83 4.77 0.27 -10.31
CA TRP A 83 3.37 0.23 -9.90
C TRP A 83 3.15 0.94 -8.56
N CYS A 84 3.27 2.24 -8.59
CA CYS A 84 3.09 3.14 -7.46
C CYS A 84 2.74 4.54 -7.96
N THR A 85 2.15 5.35 -7.10
CA THR A 85 1.89 6.76 -7.42
C THR A 85 3.18 7.57 -7.37
N PHE A 86 3.54 8.22 -8.49
CA PHE A 86 4.73 9.07 -8.54
C PHE A 86 4.67 10.19 -7.48
N ASN A 87 5.73 10.27 -6.67
CA ASN A 87 5.82 11.16 -5.50
C ASN A 87 4.68 11.01 -4.48
N GLY A 88 4.15 9.79 -4.36
CA GLY A 88 3.10 9.42 -3.42
C GLY A 88 3.51 8.28 -2.51
N ASP A 89 2.81 7.16 -2.60
CA ASP A 89 2.90 6.01 -1.71
C ASP A 89 4.28 5.33 -1.63
N HIS A 90 5.13 5.47 -2.66
CA HIS A 90 6.51 4.97 -2.62
C HIS A 90 7.50 5.92 -1.91
N MET A 91 7.08 7.14 -1.57
CA MET A 91 7.94 8.11 -0.92
C MET A 91 8.11 7.79 0.57
N SER A 92 9.36 7.61 0.98
CA SER A 92 9.72 7.35 2.36
C SER A 92 11.18 7.74 2.64
N MET A 93 11.54 7.86 3.91
CA MET A 93 12.94 8.08 4.31
C MET A 93 13.71 6.77 4.40
N TYR A 94 13.02 5.64 4.63
CA TYR A 94 13.58 4.30 4.66
C TYR A 94 12.59 3.26 4.14
N SER A 95 12.93 2.58 3.06
CA SER A 95 12.11 1.53 2.44
C SER A 95 12.55 0.14 2.93
N VAL A 96 11.93 -0.34 4.00
CA VAL A 96 12.30 -1.60 4.66
C VAL A 96 12.12 -2.82 3.75
N ASN A 97 11.13 -2.79 2.84
CA ASN A 97 10.80 -3.89 1.95
C ASN A 97 11.34 -3.71 0.51
N ALA A 98 12.25 -2.75 0.27
CA ALA A 98 12.76 -2.49 -1.09
C ALA A 98 13.44 -3.70 -1.77
N GLY A 99 13.95 -4.64 -0.99
CA GLY A 99 14.54 -5.89 -1.48
C GLY A 99 13.65 -7.13 -1.33
N VAL A 100 12.38 -6.97 -0.94
CA VAL A 100 11.45 -8.06 -0.65
C VAL A 100 10.34 -8.09 -1.69
N PRO A 101 10.20 -9.15 -2.50
CA PRO A 101 9.13 -9.25 -3.47
C PRO A 101 7.74 -9.39 -2.83
N LYS A 102 6.70 -8.99 -3.53
CA LYS A 102 5.29 -8.98 -3.07
C LYS A 102 4.85 -10.35 -2.53
N THR A 103 5.18 -11.43 -3.23
CA THR A 103 4.82 -12.79 -2.81
C THR A 103 5.49 -13.19 -1.51
N LEU A 104 6.73 -12.75 -1.27
CA LEU A 104 7.42 -13.01 -0.02
C LEU A 104 6.84 -12.19 1.13
N VAL A 105 6.41 -10.94 0.88
CA VAL A 105 5.68 -10.14 1.88
C VAL A 105 4.43 -10.90 2.35
N GLY A 106 3.62 -11.41 1.41
CA GLY A 106 2.44 -12.22 1.73
C GLY A 106 2.78 -13.48 2.54
N ALA A 107 3.84 -14.19 2.17
CA ALA A 107 4.32 -15.38 2.90
C ALA A 107 4.76 -15.04 4.34
N VAL A 108 5.45 -13.91 4.54
CA VAL A 108 5.87 -13.43 5.87
C VAL A 108 4.66 -13.06 6.73
N VAL A 109 3.65 -12.38 6.17
CA VAL A 109 2.41 -12.05 6.89
C VAL A 109 1.70 -13.32 7.36
N GLN A 110 1.55 -14.33 6.50
CA GLN A 110 0.96 -15.62 6.87
C GLN A 110 1.80 -16.35 7.92
N TRP A 111 3.11 -16.31 7.82
CA TRP A 111 4.00 -16.92 8.81
C TRP A 111 3.87 -16.25 10.17
N LEU A 112 3.81 -14.91 10.23
CA LEU A 112 3.57 -14.15 11.45
C LEU A 112 2.20 -14.51 12.07
N ALA A 113 1.15 -14.61 11.25
CA ALA A 113 -0.18 -15.00 11.71
C ALA A 113 -0.19 -16.38 12.39
N ARG A 114 0.62 -17.33 11.91
CA ARG A 114 0.74 -18.67 12.52
C ARG A 114 1.53 -18.67 13.83
N ARG A 115 2.45 -17.72 14.01
CA ARG A 115 3.35 -17.67 15.18
C ARG A 115 2.84 -16.79 16.31
N THR A 116 2.06 -15.77 16.00
CA THR A 116 1.54 -14.88 17.04
C THR A 116 0.65 -15.62 18.04
N LYS A 117 0.82 -15.30 19.32
CA LYS A 117 -0.02 -15.84 20.41
C LYS A 117 -1.27 -14.97 20.66
N ARG A 118 -1.35 -13.80 20.04
CA ARG A 118 -2.46 -12.85 20.20
C ARG A 118 -3.56 -13.15 19.18
N PRO A 119 -4.77 -13.53 19.61
CA PRO A 119 -5.85 -13.90 18.69
C PRO A 119 -6.27 -12.76 17.76
N GLU A 120 -6.29 -11.52 18.27
CA GLU A 120 -6.65 -10.32 17.51
C GLU A 120 -5.64 -10.06 16.39
N THR A 121 -4.33 -10.06 16.70
CA THR A 121 -3.24 -9.95 15.72
C THR A 121 -3.36 -11.04 14.65
N ARG A 122 -3.59 -12.29 15.08
CA ARG A 122 -3.72 -13.41 14.13
C ARG A 122 -4.88 -13.19 13.16
N ARG A 123 -6.04 -12.77 13.66
CA ARG A 123 -7.23 -12.52 12.84
C ARG A 123 -6.95 -11.42 11.82
N ALA A 124 -6.41 -10.28 12.26
CA ALA A 124 -6.08 -9.17 11.38
C ALA A 124 -5.06 -9.55 10.29
N LEU A 125 -3.98 -10.27 10.66
CA LEU A 125 -2.97 -10.71 9.69
C LEU A 125 -3.52 -11.70 8.66
N LEU A 126 -4.39 -12.63 9.06
CA LEU A 126 -5.03 -13.56 8.12
C LEU A 126 -5.98 -12.83 7.18
N ASP A 127 -6.79 -11.90 7.69
CA ASP A 127 -7.70 -11.12 6.84
C ASP A 127 -6.94 -10.21 5.86
N ILE A 128 -5.82 -9.62 6.30
CA ILE A 128 -4.90 -8.89 5.41
C ILE A 128 -4.34 -9.80 4.31
N ALA A 129 -3.87 -11.01 4.67
CA ALA A 129 -3.31 -11.94 3.71
C ALA A 129 -4.34 -12.47 2.68
N GLU A 130 -5.62 -12.49 3.05
CA GLU A 130 -6.73 -12.91 2.18
C GLU A 130 -7.34 -11.75 1.39
N THR A 131 -6.93 -10.49 1.67
CA THR A 131 -7.44 -9.33 0.95
C THR A 131 -6.80 -9.26 -0.43
N PRO A 132 -7.61 -9.21 -1.52
CA PRO A 132 -7.07 -9.06 -2.86
C PRO A 132 -6.25 -7.78 -3.01
N ILE A 133 -5.15 -7.86 -3.74
CA ILE A 133 -4.31 -6.69 -4.05
C ILE A 133 -5.08 -5.79 -5.03
N SER A 134 -5.46 -4.61 -4.59
CA SER A 134 -6.23 -3.64 -5.38
C SER A 134 -5.81 -2.20 -5.07
N PRO A 135 -5.93 -1.27 -6.02
CA PRO A 135 -5.77 0.15 -5.75
C PRO A 135 -6.87 0.62 -4.77
N GLU A 136 -6.47 1.15 -3.61
CA GLU A 136 -7.41 1.53 -2.54
C GLU A 136 -7.94 2.97 -2.65
N LEU A 137 -7.42 3.77 -3.58
CA LEU A 137 -7.72 5.21 -3.64
C LEU A 137 -8.92 5.55 -4.51
N LEU A 138 -9.39 4.62 -5.33
CA LEU A 138 -10.65 4.77 -6.06
C LEU A 138 -11.85 4.42 -5.17
N PRO A 139 -12.97 5.13 -5.33
CA PRO A 139 -14.20 4.74 -4.68
C PRO A 139 -14.59 3.30 -5.08
N PRO A 140 -15.12 2.49 -4.15
CA PRO A 140 -15.68 1.19 -4.54
C PRO A 140 -16.82 1.40 -5.54
N SER A 141 -16.98 0.47 -6.49
CA SER A 141 -18.12 0.44 -7.37
C SER A 141 -19.43 0.30 -6.57
N PRO A 142 -20.60 0.67 -7.15
CA PRO A 142 -21.89 0.62 -6.44
C PRO A 142 -22.25 -0.75 -5.84
N ASP A 143 -21.66 -1.82 -6.35
CA ASP A 143 -21.76 -3.19 -5.84
C ASP A 143 -20.74 -3.54 -4.77
N GLY A 144 -19.91 -2.58 -4.31
CA GLY A 144 -18.92 -2.76 -3.26
C GLY A 144 -17.65 -3.48 -3.69
N ALA A 145 -17.52 -3.85 -4.97
CA ALA A 145 -16.31 -4.47 -5.50
C ALA A 145 -15.28 -3.39 -5.90
N HIS A 146 -14.01 -3.57 -5.58
CA HIS A 146 -12.97 -2.75 -6.18
C HIS A 146 -12.87 -3.07 -7.67
N THR A 147 -13.09 -2.07 -8.51
CA THR A 147 -13.23 -2.21 -9.97
C THR A 147 -11.93 -2.64 -10.66
N GLN A 148 -10.78 -2.42 -10.02
CA GLN A 148 -9.48 -2.83 -10.52
C GLN A 148 -8.81 -3.80 -9.55
N GLN A 149 -8.58 -5.02 -10.01
CA GLN A 149 -7.60 -5.90 -9.38
C GLN A 149 -6.26 -5.63 -10.06
N THR A 150 -5.24 -5.29 -9.30
CA THR A 150 -3.89 -5.00 -9.80
C THR A 150 -3.39 -6.09 -10.74
N GLU A 151 -3.59 -7.36 -10.39
CA GLU A 151 -3.16 -8.50 -11.20
C GLU A 151 -3.91 -8.67 -12.53
N ARG A 152 -5.08 -8.06 -12.70
CA ARG A 152 -5.75 -8.02 -14.01
C ARG A 152 -5.03 -7.10 -15.00
N THR A 153 -4.36 -6.09 -14.49
CA THR A 153 -3.61 -5.13 -15.32
C THR A 153 -2.18 -5.58 -15.56
N LEU A 154 -1.50 -6.04 -14.50
CA LEU A 154 -0.09 -6.39 -14.52
C LEU A 154 0.16 -7.88 -14.81
N GLY A 155 -0.80 -8.74 -14.57
CA GLY A 155 -0.59 -10.19 -14.44
C GLY A 155 -0.23 -10.60 -13.01
N PRO A 156 -0.14 -11.91 -12.75
CA PRO A 156 0.08 -12.43 -11.40
C PRO A 156 1.49 -12.10 -10.87
N TYR A 157 1.56 -11.65 -9.63
CA TYR A 157 2.84 -11.29 -8.98
C TYR A 157 3.80 -12.47 -8.88
N GLU A 158 3.33 -13.70 -8.80
CA GLU A 158 4.18 -14.90 -8.79
C GLU A 158 5.07 -14.97 -10.03
N LEU A 159 4.58 -14.58 -11.20
CA LEU A 159 5.38 -14.55 -12.42
C LEU A 159 6.39 -13.39 -12.39
N HIS A 160 5.97 -12.21 -11.98
CA HIS A 160 6.87 -11.06 -11.88
C HIS A 160 8.00 -11.33 -10.90
N ASP A 161 7.68 -11.84 -9.71
CA ASP A 161 8.66 -12.13 -8.66
C ASP A 161 9.60 -13.26 -9.07
N PHE A 162 9.11 -14.28 -9.80
CA PHE A 162 9.96 -15.32 -10.38
C PHE A 162 10.98 -14.72 -11.35
N PHE A 163 10.56 -13.85 -12.27
CA PHE A 163 11.48 -13.23 -13.22
C PHE A 163 12.45 -12.26 -12.53
N LEU A 164 11.99 -11.46 -11.57
CA LEU A 164 12.85 -10.59 -10.77
C LEU A 164 13.91 -11.40 -10.02
N TYR A 165 13.53 -12.51 -9.39
CA TYR A 165 14.47 -13.40 -8.71
C TYR A 165 15.51 -13.97 -9.67
N ARG A 166 15.09 -14.47 -10.83
CA ARG A 166 15.99 -15.03 -11.85
C ARG A 166 16.95 -13.98 -12.37
N PHE A 167 16.45 -12.81 -12.71
CA PHE A 167 17.25 -11.70 -13.21
C PHE A 167 18.27 -11.20 -12.17
N MET A 168 17.80 -10.90 -10.95
CA MET A 168 18.66 -10.29 -9.92
C MET A 168 19.63 -11.28 -9.30
N ARG A 169 19.22 -12.54 -9.13
CA ARG A 169 20.05 -13.55 -8.45
C ARG A 169 21.00 -14.28 -9.38
N PHE A 170 20.59 -14.52 -10.62
CA PHE A 170 21.33 -15.36 -11.58
C PHE A 170 21.78 -14.60 -12.81
N GLY A 171 21.33 -13.36 -13.01
CA GLY A 171 21.67 -12.57 -14.18
C GLY A 171 21.01 -13.09 -15.47
N ASP A 172 19.91 -13.84 -15.34
CA ASP A 172 19.19 -14.35 -16.51
C ASP A 172 18.60 -13.22 -17.33
N ALA A 173 18.81 -13.23 -18.64
CA ALA A 173 18.20 -12.29 -19.56
C ALA A 173 17.06 -12.98 -20.33
N PRO A 174 15.99 -12.25 -20.72
CA PRO A 174 14.98 -12.76 -21.63
C PRO A 174 15.65 -13.23 -22.94
N ARG A 175 15.35 -14.45 -23.37
CA ARG A 175 15.76 -14.90 -24.70
C ARG A 175 14.92 -14.18 -25.76
N ARG A 176 15.58 -13.64 -26.77
CA ARG A 176 14.90 -13.02 -27.94
C ARG A 176 14.14 -14.07 -28.74
#